data_40dc24aaa6e10559ba1a454be17a0dd0
#
_entry.id   40dc24aaa6e10559ba1a454be17a0dd0
#
_cell.length_a   1.000
_cell.length_b   1.000
_cell.length_c   1.000
_cell.angle_alpha   90.00
_cell.angle_beta   90.00
_cell.angle_gamma   90.00
#
_symmetry.space_group_name_H-M   'P 1'
#
loop_
_entity.id
_entity.type
_entity.pdbx_description
1 polymer ?
#
loop_
_entity_poly.entity_id
_entity_poly.type
_entity_poly.pdbx_seq_one_letter_code
_entity_poly.pdbx_strand_id
1 'polypeptide(L)'
;MSGRKPLLLAALIIWVGAVSPAAAAAAAAAIPGTAHEGDFLLHNFRFASGEVLAELRLHYTTLGTPRRDARGRITNAVMILHGTSGDGHQFFRPQFADVLFTAGGLLDTARYYIILPDNIGHGRSSKPSDGAHARFPHYAYADMVEAQYQLVTQALGIERLRLILGTSMGCMHAFMWGELHADRVDALMPLACLPVQIAGRNRMWRSLIIDAITGDPAWRGGDYQIEPAEGLRGAAAIFMLVGTAPAQLQRQYPTRDAADRYTTEALAGVLDGLDANDLLYQVSASRDYDPKARLGDIRAPLMWVNSADDFINPPELGIAEREVGKIAHGKFVLLPVGENTHGHGTHTWAAAWQEQLRELLAASAPGGER
;
A
#
# COMPACT_ATOMS: atom_id res chain seq x y z
N MET A 1 17.75 47.73 64.34
CA MET A 1 18.55 46.63 63.70
C MET A 1 17.58 45.52 63.32
N SER A 2 17.15 45.51 62.09
CA SER A 2 16.13 44.56 61.59
C SER A 2 16.76 43.82 60.43
N GLY A 3 17.07 42.53 60.64
CA GLY A 3 17.67 41.64 59.65
C GLY A 3 16.59 41.07 58.71
N ARG A 4 16.61 41.45 57.47
CA ARG A 4 15.84 40.83 56.41
C ARG A 4 16.60 39.59 55.90
N LYS A 5 15.98 38.40 56.03
CA LYS A 5 16.42 37.17 55.34
C LYS A 5 15.94 37.19 53.89
N PRO A 6 16.77 36.76 52.91
CA PRO A 6 16.32 36.63 51.55
C PRO A 6 15.51 35.32 51.37
N LEU A 7 14.33 35.41 50.75
CA LEU A 7 13.61 34.27 50.24
C LEU A 7 14.33 33.73 48.98
N LEU A 8 14.80 32.50 49.07
CA LEU A 8 15.22 31.72 47.89
C LEU A 8 13.97 31.24 47.14
N LEU A 9 13.70 31.80 45.97
CA LEU A 9 12.72 31.30 45.02
C LEU A 9 13.37 30.10 44.30
N ALA A 10 12.96 28.88 44.64
CA ALA A 10 13.32 27.69 43.89
C ALA A 10 12.54 27.67 42.58
N ALA A 11 13.19 27.96 41.48
CA ALA A 11 12.65 27.80 40.14
C ALA A 11 12.54 26.29 39.85
N LEU A 12 11.31 25.77 39.82
CA LEU A 12 11.00 24.43 39.37
C LEU A 12 11.15 24.39 37.85
N ILE A 13 12.29 23.94 37.35
CA ILE A 13 12.51 23.69 35.93
C ILE A 13 11.72 22.38 35.61
N ILE A 14 10.52 22.55 35.04
CA ILE A 14 9.81 21.46 34.43
C ILE A 14 10.56 21.11 33.14
N TRP A 15 11.27 20.01 33.18
CA TRP A 15 11.86 19.38 32.00
C TRP A 15 10.69 18.83 31.18
N VAL A 16 10.14 19.62 30.25
CA VAL A 16 9.33 19.12 29.16
C VAL A 16 10.30 18.43 28.21
N GLY A 17 10.34 17.11 28.29
CA GLY A 17 11.09 16.29 27.36
C GLY A 17 10.64 16.63 25.94
N ALA A 18 11.43 17.40 25.23
CA ALA A 18 11.28 17.60 23.79
C ALA A 18 11.48 16.23 23.13
N VAL A 19 10.40 15.60 22.72
CA VAL A 19 10.46 14.49 21.76
C VAL A 19 11.03 15.10 20.49
N SER A 20 12.28 14.74 20.17
CA SER A 20 12.96 15.20 18.94
C SER A 20 12.10 14.92 17.72
N PRO A 21 11.88 15.89 16.83
CA PRO A 21 11.16 15.69 15.59
C PRO A 21 11.83 14.71 14.61
N ALA A 22 13.03 14.23 14.91
CA ALA A 22 13.74 13.19 14.15
C ALA A 22 13.09 11.80 14.18
N ALA A 23 12.01 11.59 14.95
CA ALA A 23 11.29 10.31 14.97
C ALA A 23 10.21 10.17 13.88
N ALA A 24 10.01 11.19 13.05
CA ALA A 24 9.06 11.13 11.92
C ALA A 24 9.72 10.82 10.57
N ALA A 25 11.07 10.83 10.49
CA ALA A 25 11.74 10.15 9.40
C ALA A 25 11.40 8.66 9.55
N ALA A 26 10.69 8.07 8.58
CA ALA A 26 10.44 6.65 8.55
C ALA A 26 11.79 5.94 8.71
N ALA A 27 12.11 5.52 9.94
CA ALA A 27 13.18 4.58 10.15
C ALA A 27 12.84 3.43 9.21
N ALA A 28 13.67 3.16 8.22
CA ALA A 28 13.54 1.99 7.39
C ALA A 28 13.36 0.83 8.36
N ALA A 29 12.16 0.24 8.36
CA ALA A 29 11.84 -0.80 9.32
C ALA A 29 12.89 -1.89 9.12
N ALA A 30 13.59 -2.27 10.18
CA ALA A 30 14.62 -3.30 10.06
C ALA A 30 13.99 -4.55 9.48
N ILE A 31 14.52 -5.04 8.36
CA ILE A 31 14.07 -6.28 7.73
C ILE A 31 14.18 -7.38 8.80
N PRO A 32 13.10 -8.08 9.15
CA PRO A 32 13.18 -9.17 10.14
C PRO A 32 14.27 -10.16 9.73
N GLY A 33 15.06 -10.64 10.68
CA GLY A 33 16.21 -11.53 10.42
C GLY A 33 15.88 -12.85 9.71
N THR A 34 14.60 -13.11 9.43
CA THR A 34 14.07 -14.26 8.65
C THR A 34 13.59 -13.87 7.27
N ALA A 35 13.75 -12.61 6.85
CA ALA A 35 13.35 -12.16 5.52
C ALA A 35 14.40 -12.55 4.47
N HIS A 36 13.90 -13.01 3.33
CA HIS A 36 14.70 -13.33 2.16
C HIS A 36 14.23 -12.49 0.98
N GLU A 37 15.15 -11.74 0.40
CA GLU A 37 14.90 -10.97 -0.83
C GLU A 37 15.27 -11.80 -2.05
N GLY A 38 14.57 -11.57 -3.16
CA GLY A 38 14.84 -12.21 -4.44
C GLY A 38 14.34 -11.37 -5.61
N ASP A 39 14.89 -11.66 -6.77
CA ASP A 39 14.49 -11.08 -8.04
C ASP A 39 13.97 -12.20 -8.96
N PHE A 40 12.80 -11.96 -9.57
CA PHE A 40 12.28 -12.79 -10.64
C PHE A 40 12.41 -12.07 -11.97
N LEU A 41 13.14 -12.63 -12.91
CA LEU A 41 13.36 -12.06 -14.24
C LEU A 41 12.36 -12.65 -15.24
N LEU A 42 11.50 -11.80 -15.76
CA LEU A 42 10.53 -12.11 -16.79
C LEU A 42 11.11 -11.67 -18.15
N HIS A 43 11.40 -12.64 -19.02
CA HIS A 43 11.96 -12.35 -20.34
C HIS A 43 10.87 -12.11 -21.36
N ASN A 44 11.07 -11.07 -22.21
CA ASN A 44 10.14 -10.67 -23.26
C ASN A 44 8.71 -10.44 -22.72
N PHE A 45 8.61 -9.76 -21.56
CA PHE A 45 7.33 -9.46 -20.95
C PHE A 45 6.52 -8.52 -21.85
N ARG A 46 5.33 -8.98 -22.27
CA ARG A 46 4.42 -8.20 -23.13
C ARG A 46 3.37 -7.54 -22.27
N PHE A 47 3.36 -6.22 -22.33
CA PHE A 47 2.37 -5.37 -21.65
C PHE A 47 1.04 -5.34 -22.40
N ALA A 48 -0.03 -5.00 -21.69
CA ALA A 48 -1.37 -4.82 -22.27
C ALA A 48 -1.38 -3.72 -23.36
N SER A 49 -0.47 -2.74 -23.28
CA SER A 49 -0.23 -1.74 -24.32
C SER A 49 0.27 -2.33 -25.66
N GLY A 50 0.75 -3.59 -25.64
CA GLY A 50 1.39 -4.24 -26.77
C GLY A 50 2.92 -4.08 -26.80
N GLU A 51 3.46 -3.19 -25.98
CA GLU A 51 4.90 -2.98 -25.82
C GLU A 51 5.55 -4.22 -25.19
N VAL A 52 6.86 -4.38 -25.40
CA VAL A 52 7.63 -5.53 -24.87
C VAL A 52 8.87 -5.01 -24.20
N LEU A 53 9.11 -5.47 -22.96
CA LEU A 53 10.40 -5.29 -22.29
C LEU A 53 11.18 -6.61 -22.35
N ALA A 54 12.40 -6.54 -22.86
CA ALA A 54 13.23 -7.73 -23.03
C ALA A 54 13.50 -8.46 -21.70
N GLU A 55 13.69 -7.70 -20.63
CA GLU A 55 13.86 -8.20 -19.27
C GLU A 55 13.13 -7.30 -18.28
N LEU A 56 12.11 -7.84 -17.61
CA LEU A 56 11.40 -7.21 -16.52
C LEU A 56 11.79 -7.89 -15.21
N ARG A 57 12.46 -7.16 -14.33
CA ARG A 57 12.77 -7.62 -12.97
C ARG A 57 11.57 -7.33 -12.06
N LEU A 58 11.09 -8.34 -11.39
CA LEU A 58 10.14 -8.22 -10.29
C LEU A 58 10.86 -8.60 -8.99
N HIS A 59 11.12 -7.60 -8.16
CA HIS A 59 11.71 -7.80 -6.84
C HIS A 59 10.64 -8.27 -5.84
N TYR A 60 11.02 -9.10 -4.88
CA TYR A 60 10.12 -9.53 -3.82
C TYR A 60 10.87 -9.89 -2.54
N THR A 61 10.18 -9.78 -1.43
CA THR A 61 10.67 -10.27 -0.13
C THR A 61 9.75 -11.38 0.37
N THR A 62 10.32 -12.39 1.02
CA THR A 62 9.56 -13.46 1.66
C THR A 62 9.90 -13.57 3.14
N LEU A 63 8.88 -13.97 3.94
CA LEU A 63 9.01 -14.25 5.37
C LEU A 63 8.46 -15.65 5.66
N GLY A 64 9.06 -16.34 6.63
CA GLY A 64 8.65 -17.69 6.99
C GLY A 64 9.05 -18.74 5.96
N THR A 65 8.46 -19.92 6.04
CA THR A 65 8.83 -21.07 5.18
C THR A 65 7.61 -21.71 4.54
N PRO A 66 7.69 -22.15 3.26
CA PRO A 66 6.61 -22.85 2.60
C PRO A 66 6.35 -24.22 3.25
N ARG A 67 5.10 -24.50 3.59
CA ARG A 67 4.64 -25.81 4.07
C ARG A 67 3.97 -26.55 2.93
N ARG A 68 4.32 -27.83 2.76
CA ARG A 68 3.79 -28.65 1.68
C ARG A 68 2.88 -29.75 2.22
N ASP A 69 1.80 -30.00 1.48
CA ASP A 69 0.93 -31.17 1.72
C ASP A 69 1.56 -32.48 1.21
N ALA A 70 0.84 -33.58 1.38
CA ALA A 70 1.29 -34.91 0.92
C ALA A 70 1.48 -35.00 -0.61
N ARG A 71 0.94 -34.04 -1.39
CA ARG A 71 1.12 -33.94 -2.84
C ARG A 71 2.24 -32.97 -3.23
N GLY A 72 2.95 -32.43 -2.26
CA GLY A 72 4.03 -31.45 -2.47
C GLY A 72 3.56 -30.02 -2.70
N ARG A 73 2.29 -29.70 -2.64
CA ARG A 73 1.72 -28.37 -2.90
C ARG A 73 1.91 -27.47 -1.68
N ILE A 74 2.32 -26.22 -1.91
CA ILE A 74 2.43 -25.22 -0.85
C ILE A 74 1.02 -24.79 -0.41
N THR A 75 0.75 -24.83 0.90
CA THR A 75 -0.60 -24.62 1.46
C THR A 75 -0.74 -23.39 2.35
N ASN A 76 0.38 -22.74 2.71
CA ASN A 76 0.41 -21.64 3.67
C ASN A 76 0.90 -20.30 3.09
N ALA A 77 0.89 -20.16 1.77
CA ALA A 77 1.38 -18.96 1.10
C ALA A 77 0.37 -17.81 1.20
N VAL A 78 0.83 -16.65 1.68
CA VAL A 78 0.08 -15.40 1.77
C VAL A 78 0.80 -14.33 0.98
N MET A 79 0.10 -13.70 0.05
CA MET A 79 0.65 -12.55 -0.67
C MET A 79 0.06 -11.26 -0.13
N ILE A 80 0.92 -10.26 0.15
CA ILE A 80 0.49 -8.95 0.64
C ILE A 80 0.96 -7.89 -0.36
N LEU A 81 0.01 -7.07 -0.85
CA LEU A 81 0.20 -6.15 -1.95
C LEU A 81 0.15 -4.69 -1.47
N HIS A 82 1.20 -3.93 -1.78
CA HIS A 82 1.38 -2.54 -1.36
C HIS A 82 0.55 -1.53 -2.18
N GLY A 83 0.47 -0.30 -1.67
CA GLY A 83 -0.19 0.84 -2.33
C GLY A 83 0.70 1.56 -3.34
N THR A 84 0.13 2.54 -4.07
CA THR A 84 0.86 3.43 -4.98
C THR A 84 2.02 4.10 -4.25
N SER A 85 3.16 4.23 -4.89
CA SER A 85 4.45 4.73 -4.39
C SER A 85 5.05 3.96 -3.19
N GLY A 86 4.45 2.84 -2.79
CA GLY A 86 5.00 1.93 -1.79
C GLY A 86 5.84 0.81 -2.41
N ASP A 87 6.30 -0.08 -1.54
CA ASP A 87 6.98 -1.33 -1.87
C ASP A 87 6.67 -2.40 -0.82
N GLY A 88 7.25 -3.58 -0.93
CA GLY A 88 7.08 -4.67 0.03
C GLY A 88 7.54 -4.31 1.44
N HIS A 89 8.51 -3.42 1.59
CA HIS A 89 9.06 -3.03 2.89
C HIS A 89 8.10 -2.17 3.72
N GLN A 90 7.07 -1.56 3.11
CA GLN A 90 6.06 -0.82 3.89
C GLN A 90 5.40 -1.67 4.98
N PHE A 91 5.36 -3.00 4.79
CA PHE A 91 4.73 -3.93 5.72
C PHE A 91 5.63 -4.33 6.91
N PHE A 92 6.89 -3.86 6.96
CA PHE A 92 7.77 -4.02 8.12
C PHE A 92 7.59 -2.95 9.20
N ARG A 93 6.75 -1.95 8.94
CA ARG A 93 6.42 -0.93 9.94
C ARG A 93 5.77 -1.56 11.17
N PRO A 94 6.12 -1.12 12.40
CA PRO A 94 5.65 -1.75 13.64
C PRO A 94 4.13 -1.89 13.73
N GLN A 95 3.37 -0.87 13.28
CA GLN A 95 1.90 -0.89 13.32
C GLN A 95 1.27 -1.98 12.41
N PHE A 96 2.06 -2.62 11.54
CA PHE A 96 1.66 -3.73 10.70
C PHE A 96 2.37 -5.02 11.11
N ALA A 97 3.70 -5.03 11.13
CA ALA A 97 4.50 -6.22 11.36
C ALA A 97 4.35 -6.77 12.79
N ASP A 98 4.42 -5.90 13.81
CA ASP A 98 4.34 -6.33 15.21
C ASP A 98 2.96 -6.88 15.57
N VAL A 99 1.91 -6.45 14.84
CA VAL A 99 0.54 -6.94 15.03
C VAL A 99 0.30 -8.28 14.33
N LEU A 100 0.85 -8.46 13.12
CA LEU A 100 0.49 -9.59 12.27
C LEU A 100 1.54 -10.68 12.17
N PHE A 101 2.84 -10.33 12.12
CA PHE A 101 3.92 -11.25 11.74
C PHE A 101 4.62 -11.90 12.93
N THR A 102 4.41 -11.37 14.13
CA THR A 102 5.02 -11.90 15.37
C THR A 102 4.37 -13.21 15.83
N ALA A 103 5.02 -13.89 16.75
CA ALA A 103 4.52 -15.14 17.33
C ALA A 103 3.10 -14.96 17.91
N GLY A 104 2.16 -15.78 17.46
CA GLY A 104 0.74 -15.68 17.81
C GLY A 104 -0.07 -14.64 17.05
N GLY A 105 0.56 -13.83 16.19
CA GLY A 105 -0.12 -12.93 15.26
C GLY A 105 -0.94 -13.69 14.22
N LEU A 106 -1.89 -13.01 13.57
CA LEU A 106 -2.78 -13.67 12.61
C LEU A 106 -2.05 -14.19 11.37
N LEU A 107 -0.94 -13.56 11.00
CA LEU A 107 -0.05 -13.96 9.90
C LEU A 107 1.35 -14.29 10.43
N ASP A 108 1.42 -14.96 11.58
CA ASP A 108 2.66 -15.42 12.23
C ASP A 108 3.57 -16.13 11.23
N THR A 109 4.79 -15.63 11.07
CA THR A 109 5.78 -16.14 10.11
C THR A 109 6.26 -17.55 10.41
N ALA A 110 6.03 -18.06 11.63
CA ALA A 110 6.22 -19.47 11.93
C ALA A 110 5.14 -20.37 11.31
N ARG A 111 3.99 -19.82 10.91
CA ARG A 111 2.84 -20.54 10.34
C ARG A 111 2.65 -20.28 8.84
N TYR A 112 2.89 -19.07 8.40
CA TYR A 112 2.64 -18.61 7.03
C TYR A 112 3.94 -18.34 6.27
N TYR A 113 3.90 -18.58 4.98
CA TYR A 113 4.90 -18.15 4.01
C TYR A 113 4.40 -16.87 3.34
N ILE A 114 4.92 -15.73 3.78
CA ILE A 114 4.46 -14.40 3.35
C ILE A 114 5.31 -13.94 2.18
N ILE A 115 4.67 -13.40 1.16
CA ILE A 115 5.27 -12.92 -0.08
C ILE A 115 4.88 -11.45 -0.24
N LEU A 116 5.88 -10.59 -0.34
CA LEU A 116 5.77 -9.14 -0.46
C LEU A 116 6.43 -8.71 -1.78
N PRO A 117 5.73 -8.74 -2.92
CA PRO A 117 6.32 -8.28 -4.18
C PRO A 117 6.37 -6.75 -4.22
N ASP A 118 7.44 -6.22 -4.82
CA ASP A 118 7.45 -4.86 -5.36
C ASP A 118 6.78 -4.90 -6.74
N ASN A 119 5.75 -4.10 -6.95
CA ASN A 119 5.08 -4.09 -8.24
C ASN A 119 5.95 -3.45 -9.33
N ILE A 120 5.60 -3.69 -10.61
CA ILE A 120 6.23 -2.99 -11.75
C ILE A 120 6.18 -1.48 -11.47
N GLY A 121 7.29 -0.79 -11.69
CA GLY A 121 7.39 0.65 -11.46
C GLY A 121 7.57 1.06 -9.99
N HIS A 122 7.80 0.11 -9.07
CA HIS A 122 7.89 0.38 -7.63
C HIS A 122 9.11 -0.30 -7.01
N GLY A 123 9.57 0.23 -5.88
CA GLY A 123 10.63 -0.35 -5.07
C GLY A 123 11.87 -0.69 -5.88
N ARG A 124 12.29 -1.96 -5.84
CA ARG A 124 13.45 -2.49 -6.56
C ARG A 124 13.08 -3.25 -7.84
N SER A 125 11.79 -3.31 -8.21
CA SER A 125 11.35 -3.81 -9.51
C SER A 125 11.69 -2.84 -10.63
N SER A 126 11.72 -3.32 -11.88
CA SER A 126 11.98 -2.48 -13.06
C SER A 126 11.03 -1.29 -13.12
N LYS A 127 11.58 -0.11 -13.39
CA LYS A 127 10.86 1.17 -13.37
C LYS A 127 11.50 2.19 -14.33
N PRO A 128 10.79 3.27 -14.69
CA PRO A 128 11.29 4.31 -15.58
C PRO A 128 12.66 4.86 -15.18
N SER A 129 12.88 5.15 -13.89
CA SER A 129 14.13 5.71 -13.36
C SER A 129 15.35 4.78 -13.47
N ASP A 130 15.16 3.49 -13.78
CA ASP A 130 16.27 2.55 -14.04
C ASP A 130 17.00 2.80 -15.37
N GLY A 131 16.74 3.95 -16.05
CA GLY A 131 17.45 4.41 -17.25
C GLY A 131 16.63 4.38 -18.54
N ALA A 132 15.43 3.79 -18.53
CA ALA A 132 14.54 3.84 -19.70
C ALA A 132 13.80 5.17 -19.79
N HIS A 133 13.60 5.87 -18.67
CA HIS A 133 12.85 7.12 -18.57
C HIS A 133 11.47 7.00 -19.26
N ALA A 134 11.09 7.97 -20.11
CA ALA A 134 9.84 7.93 -20.87
C ALA A 134 9.75 6.80 -21.92
N ARG A 135 10.82 6.04 -22.15
CA ARG A 135 10.81 4.87 -23.04
C ARG A 135 10.48 3.57 -22.29
N PHE A 136 10.28 3.63 -20.97
CA PHE A 136 9.77 2.49 -20.22
C PHE A 136 8.36 2.16 -20.74
N PRO A 137 8.02 0.86 -20.96
CA PRO A 137 6.69 0.49 -21.43
C PRO A 137 5.57 1.00 -20.53
N HIS A 138 4.48 1.47 -21.14
CA HIS A 138 3.29 1.86 -20.39
C HIS A 138 2.60 0.63 -19.82
N TYR A 139 2.60 0.53 -18.49
CA TYR A 139 1.98 -0.57 -17.78
C TYR A 139 0.66 -0.16 -17.11
N ALA A 140 -0.21 -1.14 -16.96
CA ALA A 140 -1.48 -1.05 -16.26
C ALA A 140 -1.52 -2.00 -15.05
N TYR A 141 -2.57 -1.93 -14.26
CA TYR A 141 -2.75 -2.87 -13.14
C TYR A 141 -2.85 -4.33 -13.60
N ALA A 142 -3.41 -4.58 -14.78
CA ALA A 142 -3.44 -5.91 -15.37
C ALA A 142 -2.03 -6.51 -15.57
N ASP A 143 -1.07 -5.68 -16.00
CA ASP A 143 0.32 -6.10 -16.17
C ASP A 143 0.99 -6.43 -14.84
N MET A 144 0.69 -5.64 -13.79
CA MET A 144 1.20 -5.91 -12.45
C MET A 144 0.63 -7.21 -11.89
N VAL A 145 -0.66 -7.47 -12.05
CA VAL A 145 -1.31 -8.72 -11.61
C VAL A 145 -0.76 -9.92 -12.37
N GLU A 146 -0.52 -9.79 -13.69
CA GLU A 146 0.09 -10.84 -14.49
C GLU A 146 1.54 -11.14 -14.03
N ALA A 147 2.35 -10.11 -13.77
CA ALA A 147 3.70 -10.29 -13.25
C ALA A 147 3.70 -10.98 -11.86
N GLN A 148 2.77 -10.59 -10.98
CA GLN A 148 2.57 -11.24 -9.68
C GLN A 148 2.16 -12.71 -9.86
N TYR A 149 1.26 -13.00 -10.81
CA TYR A 149 0.82 -14.38 -11.11
C TYR A 149 1.99 -15.24 -11.58
N GLN A 150 2.83 -14.73 -12.47
CA GLN A 150 4.02 -15.44 -12.93
C GLN A 150 5.06 -15.63 -11.82
N LEU A 151 5.28 -14.63 -10.95
CA LEU A 151 6.12 -14.78 -9.77
C LEU A 151 5.65 -15.94 -8.89
N VAL A 152 4.36 -15.93 -8.54
CA VAL A 152 3.75 -16.94 -7.64
C VAL A 152 3.85 -18.34 -8.24
N THR A 153 3.52 -18.49 -9.54
CA THR A 153 3.41 -19.81 -10.18
C THR A 153 4.75 -20.34 -10.71
N GLN A 154 5.55 -19.48 -11.35
CA GLN A 154 6.78 -19.93 -12.04
C GLN A 154 8.02 -19.86 -11.14
N ALA A 155 8.18 -18.76 -10.37
CA ALA A 155 9.36 -18.62 -9.52
C ALA A 155 9.19 -19.35 -8.18
N LEU A 156 8.02 -19.24 -7.54
CA LEU A 156 7.76 -19.77 -6.20
C LEU A 156 7.07 -21.14 -6.20
N GLY A 157 6.55 -21.59 -7.35
CA GLY A 157 5.88 -22.88 -7.49
C GLY A 157 4.61 -23.03 -6.64
N ILE A 158 3.88 -21.92 -6.45
CA ILE A 158 2.66 -21.88 -5.65
C ILE A 158 1.48 -22.00 -6.57
N GLU A 159 0.72 -23.09 -6.44
CA GLU A 159 -0.49 -23.34 -7.22
C GLU A 159 -1.68 -22.52 -6.72
N ARG A 160 -1.76 -22.27 -5.40
CA ARG A 160 -2.88 -21.61 -4.75
C ARG A 160 -2.41 -20.81 -3.54
N LEU A 161 -2.83 -19.57 -3.44
CA LEU A 161 -2.56 -18.70 -2.29
C LEU A 161 -3.62 -18.92 -1.22
N ARG A 162 -3.19 -19.03 0.03
CA ARG A 162 -4.08 -19.09 1.21
C ARG A 162 -4.81 -17.76 1.42
N LEU A 163 -4.16 -16.65 1.11
CA LEU A 163 -4.71 -15.30 1.25
C LEU A 163 -3.99 -14.35 0.30
N ILE A 164 -4.74 -13.43 -0.29
CA ILE A 164 -4.23 -12.17 -0.80
C ILE A 164 -4.79 -11.04 0.05
N LEU A 165 -3.92 -10.28 0.70
CA LEU A 165 -4.24 -9.05 1.39
C LEU A 165 -3.68 -7.89 0.57
N GLY A 166 -4.51 -6.94 0.19
CA GLY A 166 -4.09 -5.81 -0.65
C GLY A 166 -4.46 -4.47 -0.03
N THR A 167 -3.53 -3.51 -0.07
CA THR A 167 -3.71 -2.16 0.48
C THR A 167 -3.74 -1.13 -0.63
N SER A 168 -4.75 -0.25 -0.68
CA SER A 168 -4.88 0.82 -1.68
C SER A 168 -4.79 0.29 -3.13
N MET A 169 -3.72 0.54 -3.88
CA MET A 169 -3.47 -0.07 -5.19
C MET A 169 -3.51 -1.61 -5.09
N GLY A 170 -2.85 -2.19 -4.09
CA GLY A 170 -2.90 -3.64 -3.85
C GLY A 170 -4.31 -4.16 -3.54
N CYS A 171 -5.18 -3.34 -2.95
CA CYS A 171 -6.61 -3.64 -2.79
C CYS A 171 -7.29 -3.82 -4.16
N MET A 172 -7.00 -2.94 -5.11
CA MET A 172 -7.50 -3.04 -6.49
C MET A 172 -6.98 -4.30 -7.18
N HIS A 173 -5.69 -4.63 -6.98
CA HIS A 173 -5.11 -5.88 -7.47
C HIS A 173 -5.77 -7.11 -6.83
N ALA A 174 -6.13 -7.08 -5.54
CA ALA A 174 -6.82 -8.20 -4.90
C ALA A 174 -8.18 -8.49 -5.53
N PHE A 175 -8.96 -7.48 -5.92
CA PHE A 175 -10.18 -7.67 -6.71
C PHE A 175 -9.88 -8.30 -8.07
N MET A 176 -8.88 -7.78 -8.79
CA MET A 176 -8.48 -8.32 -10.10
C MET A 176 -7.99 -9.77 -10.00
N TRP A 177 -7.24 -10.12 -8.95
CA TRP A 177 -6.86 -11.51 -8.69
C TRP A 177 -8.07 -12.42 -8.51
N GLY A 178 -9.07 -11.97 -7.76
CA GLY A 178 -10.32 -12.71 -7.55
C GLY A 178 -11.08 -12.97 -8.84
N GLU A 179 -11.00 -12.05 -9.80
CA GLU A 179 -11.67 -12.16 -11.10
C GLU A 179 -10.88 -12.98 -12.12
N LEU A 180 -9.59 -12.71 -12.22
CA LEU A 180 -8.72 -13.28 -13.25
C LEU A 180 -8.22 -14.68 -12.88
N HIS A 181 -8.05 -14.93 -11.58
CA HIS A 181 -7.44 -16.16 -11.04
C HIS A 181 -8.29 -16.75 -9.91
N ALA A 182 -9.62 -16.82 -10.10
CA ALA A 182 -10.60 -17.21 -9.07
C ALA A 182 -10.36 -18.59 -8.43
N ASP A 183 -9.69 -19.50 -9.13
CA ASP A 183 -9.33 -20.84 -8.66
C ASP A 183 -7.95 -20.90 -7.98
N ARG A 184 -7.24 -19.77 -7.88
CA ARG A 184 -5.87 -19.66 -7.37
C ARG A 184 -5.75 -19.04 -5.97
N VAL A 185 -6.86 -18.71 -5.34
CA VAL A 185 -6.86 -18.04 -4.02
C VAL A 185 -7.98 -18.59 -3.14
N ASP A 186 -7.68 -18.77 -1.84
CA ASP A 186 -8.65 -19.25 -0.84
C ASP A 186 -9.39 -18.11 -0.13
N ALA A 187 -8.78 -16.93 -0.01
CA ALA A 187 -9.37 -15.76 0.64
C ALA A 187 -8.80 -14.46 0.10
N LEU A 188 -9.63 -13.42 0.05
CA LEU A 188 -9.26 -12.07 -0.40
C LEU A 188 -9.57 -11.05 0.68
N MET A 189 -8.61 -10.18 1.00
CA MET A 189 -8.79 -9.07 1.93
C MET A 189 -8.39 -7.73 1.28
N PRO A 190 -9.24 -7.13 0.46
CA PRO A 190 -9.02 -5.80 -0.08
C PRO A 190 -9.24 -4.72 0.98
N LEU A 191 -8.25 -3.81 1.14
CA LEU A 191 -8.26 -2.71 2.12
C LEU A 191 -8.09 -1.36 1.41
N ALA A 192 -9.01 -0.44 1.63
CA ALA A 192 -8.97 0.96 1.18
C ALA A 192 -9.01 1.16 -0.34
N CYS A 193 -9.98 0.59 -1.03
CA CYS A 193 -10.30 0.90 -2.44
C CYS A 193 -11.78 0.68 -2.77
N LEU A 194 -12.15 0.97 -4.01
CA LEU A 194 -13.49 0.71 -4.58
C LEU A 194 -13.33 -0.12 -5.86
N PRO A 195 -14.16 -1.17 -6.07
CA PRO A 195 -14.06 -2.05 -7.23
C PRO A 195 -14.88 -1.52 -8.43
N VAL A 196 -14.60 -0.30 -8.81
CA VAL A 196 -15.22 0.39 -9.95
C VAL A 196 -14.19 1.26 -10.65
N GLN A 197 -14.51 1.71 -11.85
CA GLN A 197 -13.69 2.68 -12.58
C GLN A 197 -13.31 3.87 -11.67
N ILE A 198 -12.04 4.27 -11.71
CA ILE A 198 -11.56 5.42 -10.98
C ILE A 198 -12.09 6.70 -11.64
N ALA A 199 -13.06 7.34 -10.98
CA ALA A 199 -13.76 8.52 -11.45
C ALA A 199 -13.84 9.61 -10.37
N GLY A 200 -14.52 10.72 -10.66
CA GLY A 200 -14.77 11.81 -9.73
C GLY A 200 -13.48 12.37 -9.12
N ARG A 201 -13.52 12.65 -7.80
CA ARG A 201 -12.39 13.23 -7.07
C ARG A 201 -11.14 12.34 -7.09
N ASN A 202 -11.32 10.99 -7.08
CA ASN A 202 -10.19 10.06 -7.17
C ASN A 202 -9.45 10.21 -8.53
N ARG A 203 -10.17 10.40 -9.64
CA ARG A 203 -9.53 10.68 -10.93
C ARG A 203 -8.95 12.10 -10.98
N MET A 204 -9.63 13.07 -10.38
CA MET A 204 -9.21 14.47 -10.39
C MET A 204 -7.80 14.64 -9.81
N TRP A 205 -7.54 14.15 -8.60
CA TRP A 205 -6.21 14.32 -8.00
C TRP A 205 -5.11 13.59 -8.78
N ARG A 206 -5.42 12.45 -9.41
CA ARG A 206 -4.48 11.74 -10.29
C ARG A 206 -4.15 12.55 -11.52
N SER A 207 -5.15 13.19 -12.15
CA SER A 207 -4.92 14.10 -13.28
C SER A 207 -4.08 15.29 -12.86
N LEU A 208 -4.33 15.88 -11.69
CA LEU A 208 -3.55 17.02 -11.19
C LEU A 208 -2.07 16.65 -10.95
N ILE A 209 -1.78 15.44 -10.47
CA ILE A 209 -0.39 14.95 -10.35
C ILE A 209 0.27 14.83 -11.73
N ILE A 210 -0.43 14.21 -12.68
CA ILE A 210 0.06 14.07 -14.06
C ILE A 210 0.34 15.46 -14.65
N ASP A 211 -0.63 16.37 -14.55
CA ASP A 211 -0.53 17.72 -15.10
C ASP A 211 0.60 18.53 -14.44
N ALA A 212 0.80 18.39 -13.13
CA ALA A 212 1.89 19.06 -12.42
C ALA A 212 3.26 18.62 -12.95
N ILE A 213 3.47 17.32 -13.14
CA ILE A 213 4.74 16.79 -13.66
C ILE A 213 4.92 17.17 -15.14
N THR A 214 3.93 16.89 -15.98
CA THR A 214 4.05 17.08 -17.43
C THR A 214 4.02 18.55 -17.85
N GLY A 215 3.45 19.41 -17.01
CA GLY A 215 3.44 20.87 -17.21
C GLY A 215 4.73 21.57 -16.83
N ASP A 216 5.65 20.90 -16.10
CA ASP A 216 6.95 21.45 -15.78
C ASP A 216 7.86 21.43 -17.02
N PRO A 217 8.37 22.61 -17.51
CA PRO A 217 9.27 22.63 -18.66
C PRO A 217 10.54 21.80 -18.49
N ALA A 218 10.98 21.56 -17.25
CA ALA A 218 12.16 20.74 -16.95
C ALA A 218 11.92 19.25 -17.17
N TRP A 219 10.66 18.79 -17.21
CA TRP A 219 10.30 17.37 -17.45
C TRP A 219 10.67 16.89 -18.87
N ARG A 220 10.65 17.77 -19.89
CA ARG A 220 11.13 17.52 -21.26
C ARG A 220 10.55 16.24 -21.90
N GLY A 221 9.26 15.98 -21.68
CA GLY A 221 8.64 14.76 -22.21
C GLY A 221 9.15 13.48 -21.53
N GLY A 222 9.67 13.58 -20.31
CA GLY A 222 10.21 12.49 -19.52
C GLY A 222 11.69 12.16 -19.78
N ASP A 223 12.39 12.96 -20.56
CA ASP A 223 13.83 12.78 -20.85
C ASP A 223 14.66 13.89 -20.18
N TYR A 224 14.54 13.99 -18.86
CA TYR A 224 15.28 14.93 -18.02
C TYR A 224 16.57 14.32 -17.48
N GLN A 225 17.54 15.18 -17.19
CA GLN A 225 18.80 14.82 -16.50
C GLN A 225 18.80 15.31 -15.04
N ILE A 226 17.95 16.27 -14.73
CA ILE A 226 17.71 16.83 -13.40
C ILE A 226 16.20 16.81 -13.20
N GLU A 227 15.76 16.32 -12.04
CA GLU A 227 14.35 16.24 -11.69
C GLU A 227 13.59 17.55 -11.98
N PRO A 228 12.37 17.47 -12.55
CA PRO A 228 11.47 18.62 -12.71
C PRO A 228 10.92 19.03 -11.34
N ALA A 229 11.74 19.75 -10.58
CA ALA A 229 11.55 19.93 -9.12
C ALA A 229 10.23 20.64 -8.78
N GLU A 230 9.78 21.60 -9.58
CA GLU A 230 8.53 22.34 -9.31
C GLU A 230 7.31 21.45 -9.57
N GLY A 231 7.29 20.74 -10.68
CA GLY A 231 6.24 19.80 -11.03
C GLY A 231 6.15 18.64 -10.04
N LEU A 232 7.31 18.05 -9.69
CA LEU A 232 7.40 16.96 -8.74
C LEU A 232 6.95 17.39 -7.34
N ARG A 233 7.33 18.61 -6.90
CA ARG A 233 6.87 19.18 -5.63
C ARG A 233 5.35 19.36 -5.60
N GLY A 234 4.76 19.89 -6.68
CA GLY A 234 3.31 20.04 -6.81
C GLY A 234 2.59 18.69 -6.74
N ALA A 235 3.09 17.70 -7.48
CA ALA A 235 2.58 16.33 -7.47
C ALA A 235 2.66 15.67 -6.09
N ALA A 236 3.80 15.78 -5.43
CA ALA A 236 4.03 15.26 -4.06
C ALA A 236 3.09 15.91 -3.03
N ALA A 237 2.85 17.23 -3.13
CA ALA A 237 1.94 17.95 -2.25
C ALA A 237 0.49 17.44 -2.40
N ILE A 238 0.03 17.21 -3.62
CA ILE A 238 -1.30 16.64 -3.90
C ILE A 238 -1.39 15.23 -3.33
N PHE A 239 -0.38 14.39 -3.58
CA PHE A 239 -0.34 13.00 -3.12
C PHE A 239 -0.34 12.91 -1.59
N MET A 240 0.45 13.75 -0.93
CA MET A 240 0.46 13.87 0.52
C MET A 240 -0.90 14.25 1.08
N LEU A 241 -1.53 15.29 0.53
CA LEU A 241 -2.82 15.81 1.01
C LEU A 241 -3.92 14.76 0.99
N VAL A 242 -4.05 14.03 -0.12
CA VAL A 242 -5.13 13.02 -0.27
C VAL A 242 -4.98 11.81 0.66
N GLY A 243 -3.78 11.55 1.18
CA GLY A 243 -3.50 10.49 2.14
C GLY A 243 -3.81 10.85 3.59
N THR A 244 -4.12 12.12 3.89
CA THR A 244 -4.26 12.62 5.27
C THR A 244 -5.64 12.37 5.89
N ALA A 245 -5.70 12.34 7.23
CA ALA A 245 -6.92 12.28 8.02
C ALA A 245 -7.12 13.60 8.78
N PRO A 246 -8.19 14.39 8.50
CA PRO A 246 -8.38 15.71 9.10
C PRO A 246 -8.41 15.69 10.63
N ALA A 247 -9.14 14.74 11.23
CA ALA A 247 -9.25 14.63 12.68
C ALA A 247 -7.91 14.30 13.36
N GLN A 248 -7.08 13.49 12.73
CA GLN A 248 -5.75 13.15 13.22
C GLN A 248 -4.81 14.35 13.16
N LEU A 249 -4.74 15.02 12.00
CA LEU A 249 -3.89 16.19 11.84
C LEU A 249 -4.28 17.31 12.79
N GLN A 250 -5.59 17.54 13.00
CA GLN A 250 -6.06 18.56 13.94
C GLN A 250 -5.65 18.26 15.39
N ARG A 251 -5.62 16.98 15.78
CA ARG A 251 -5.15 16.59 17.13
C ARG A 251 -3.64 16.72 17.27
N GLN A 252 -2.89 16.31 16.25
CA GLN A 252 -1.42 16.28 16.30
C GLN A 252 -0.80 17.67 16.10
N TYR A 253 -1.42 18.50 15.27
CA TYR A 253 -0.94 19.82 14.86
C TYR A 253 -2.03 20.88 15.04
N PRO A 254 -2.46 21.18 16.30
CA PRO A 254 -3.65 22.01 16.57
C PRO A 254 -3.42 23.51 16.37
N THR A 255 -2.18 23.95 16.12
CA THR A 255 -1.86 25.36 15.89
C THR A 255 -1.38 25.60 14.47
N ARG A 256 -1.55 26.83 13.97
CA ARG A 256 -1.06 27.23 12.63
C ARG A 256 0.43 26.88 12.46
N ASP A 257 1.27 27.33 13.38
CA ASP A 257 2.73 27.13 13.29
C ASP A 257 3.12 25.64 13.34
N ALA A 258 2.40 24.82 14.09
CA ALA A 258 2.62 23.37 14.12
C ALA A 258 2.22 22.72 12.79
N ALA A 259 1.09 23.13 12.20
CA ALA A 259 0.64 22.63 10.91
C ALA A 259 1.58 23.05 9.77
N ASP A 260 2.08 24.29 9.78
CA ASP A 260 3.02 24.79 8.76
C ASP A 260 4.36 24.03 8.83
N ARG A 261 4.89 23.80 10.04
CA ARG A 261 6.12 22.97 10.19
C ARG A 261 5.91 21.55 9.70
N TYR A 262 4.82 20.90 10.13
CA TYR A 262 4.47 19.56 9.67
C TYR A 262 4.40 19.50 8.15
N THR A 263 3.70 20.44 7.51
CA THR A 263 3.56 20.47 6.05
C THR A 263 4.91 20.53 5.36
N THR A 264 5.82 21.37 5.85
CA THR A 264 7.17 21.52 5.30
C THR A 264 7.99 20.23 5.45
N GLU A 265 8.00 19.65 6.64
CA GLU A 265 8.78 18.45 6.98
C GLU A 265 8.21 17.21 6.25
N ALA A 266 6.89 17.03 6.26
CA ALA A 266 6.23 15.90 5.61
C ALA A 266 6.42 15.93 4.08
N LEU A 267 6.31 17.12 3.47
CA LEU A 267 6.53 17.25 2.03
C LEU A 267 7.99 16.96 1.66
N ALA A 268 8.96 17.41 2.45
CA ALA A 268 10.36 17.07 2.23
C ALA A 268 10.59 15.56 2.31
N GLY A 269 9.96 14.89 3.28
CA GLY A 269 10.05 13.43 3.42
C GLY A 269 9.39 12.65 2.28
N VAL A 270 8.30 13.18 1.69
CA VAL A 270 7.66 12.57 0.50
C VAL A 270 8.54 12.73 -0.73
N LEU A 271 9.23 13.86 -0.88
CA LEU A 271 10.10 14.13 -2.02
C LEU A 271 11.41 13.33 -2.00
N ASP A 272 11.83 12.85 -0.82
CA ASP A 272 13.07 12.10 -0.69
C ASP A 272 13.00 10.77 -1.46
N GLY A 273 13.85 10.64 -2.47
CA GLY A 273 13.90 9.44 -3.34
C GLY A 273 12.75 9.30 -4.35
N LEU A 274 11.92 10.33 -4.53
CA LEU A 274 10.84 10.32 -5.53
C LEU A 274 11.37 10.77 -6.90
N ASP A 275 11.06 9.98 -7.93
CA ASP A 275 11.34 10.30 -9.34
C ASP A 275 10.04 10.68 -10.06
N ALA A 276 10.10 11.69 -10.91
CA ALA A 276 8.91 12.23 -11.57
C ALA A 276 8.27 11.24 -12.55
N ASN A 277 9.07 10.51 -13.34
CA ASN A 277 8.54 9.50 -14.24
C ASN A 277 7.98 8.30 -13.49
N ASP A 278 8.66 7.83 -12.41
CA ASP A 278 8.14 6.74 -11.61
C ASP A 278 6.76 7.07 -11.05
N LEU A 279 6.60 8.26 -10.44
CA LEU A 279 5.30 8.70 -9.92
C LEU A 279 4.25 8.87 -11.03
N LEU A 280 4.62 9.46 -12.16
CA LEU A 280 3.75 9.63 -13.32
C LEU A 280 3.18 8.29 -13.80
N TYR A 281 4.06 7.30 -14.00
CA TYR A 281 3.69 5.96 -14.46
C TYR A 281 2.84 5.23 -13.41
N GLN A 282 3.20 5.27 -12.13
CA GLN A 282 2.45 4.67 -11.03
C GLN A 282 1.01 5.18 -10.97
N VAL A 283 0.83 6.50 -11.09
CA VAL A 283 -0.50 7.12 -11.07
C VAL A 283 -1.28 6.80 -12.35
N SER A 284 -0.61 6.77 -13.51
CA SER A 284 -1.21 6.48 -14.81
C SER A 284 -1.64 5.02 -14.95
N ALA A 285 -0.94 4.07 -14.33
CA ALA A 285 -1.22 2.63 -14.39
C ALA A 285 -2.65 2.25 -13.97
N SER A 286 -3.31 3.10 -13.20
CA SER A 286 -4.69 2.90 -12.71
C SER A 286 -5.77 3.27 -13.71
N ARG A 287 -5.41 3.78 -14.91
CA ARG A 287 -6.37 4.38 -15.87
C ARG A 287 -7.44 3.40 -16.32
N ASP A 288 -7.07 2.15 -16.55
CA ASP A 288 -7.94 1.13 -17.14
C ASP A 288 -8.58 0.21 -16.08
N TYR A 289 -8.41 0.53 -14.79
CA TYR A 289 -9.01 -0.23 -13.71
C TYR A 289 -10.54 -0.05 -13.68
N ASP A 290 -11.27 -1.13 -13.95
CA ASP A 290 -12.74 -1.22 -13.80
C ASP A 290 -13.19 -2.69 -13.65
N PRO A 291 -13.11 -3.29 -12.47
CA PRO A 291 -13.50 -4.68 -12.23
C PRO A 291 -15.02 -4.87 -12.12
N LYS A 292 -15.82 -3.82 -12.09
CA LYS A 292 -17.23 -3.83 -11.73
C LYS A 292 -18.08 -4.89 -12.46
N ALA A 293 -17.79 -5.12 -13.74
CA ALA A 293 -18.55 -6.06 -14.58
C ALA A 293 -18.29 -7.53 -14.21
N ARG A 294 -17.16 -7.82 -13.53
CA ARG A 294 -16.67 -9.17 -13.25
C ARG A 294 -16.66 -9.53 -11.76
N LEU A 295 -17.22 -8.69 -10.89
CA LEU A 295 -17.27 -8.97 -9.45
C LEU A 295 -17.95 -10.30 -9.11
N GLY A 296 -18.89 -10.74 -9.94
CA GLY A 296 -19.55 -12.05 -9.81
C GLY A 296 -18.65 -13.25 -10.12
N ASP A 297 -17.48 -13.05 -10.75
CA ASP A 297 -16.50 -14.11 -11.03
C ASP A 297 -15.67 -14.46 -9.78
N ILE A 298 -15.67 -13.60 -8.76
CA ILE A 298 -14.94 -13.80 -7.50
C ILE A 298 -15.63 -14.91 -6.70
N ARG A 299 -14.92 -16.03 -6.52
CA ARG A 299 -15.43 -17.23 -5.82
C ARG A 299 -14.96 -17.34 -4.39
N ALA A 300 -13.77 -16.81 -4.10
CA ALA A 300 -13.18 -16.86 -2.76
C ALA A 300 -13.98 -16.01 -1.78
N PRO A 301 -14.08 -16.42 -0.49
CA PRO A 301 -14.50 -15.52 0.58
C PRO A 301 -13.69 -14.22 0.54
N LEU A 302 -14.41 -13.09 0.61
CA LEU A 302 -13.83 -11.76 0.48
C LEU A 302 -14.28 -10.88 1.63
N MET A 303 -13.32 -10.32 2.37
CA MET A 303 -13.53 -9.34 3.42
C MET A 303 -12.97 -7.98 2.98
N TRP A 304 -13.83 -7.11 2.52
CA TRP A 304 -13.47 -5.77 2.06
C TRP A 304 -13.64 -4.76 3.19
N VAL A 305 -12.58 -3.99 3.47
CA VAL A 305 -12.57 -3.03 4.58
C VAL A 305 -12.12 -1.66 4.11
N ASN A 306 -12.93 -0.64 4.38
CA ASN A 306 -12.57 0.77 4.20
C ASN A 306 -12.76 1.53 5.52
N SER A 307 -12.15 2.71 5.63
CA SER A 307 -12.30 3.63 6.76
C SER A 307 -13.24 4.77 6.40
N ALA A 308 -14.09 5.19 7.32
CA ALA A 308 -15.08 6.26 7.09
C ALA A 308 -14.45 7.65 6.96
N ASP A 309 -13.19 7.82 7.35
CA ASP A 309 -12.41 9.05 7.18
C ASP A 309 -11.48 9.02 5.96
N ASP A 310 -11.61 8.02 5.08
CA ASP A 310 -10.81 7.90 3.85
C ASP A 310 -11.21 8.95 2.82
N PHE A 311 -10.32 9.90 2.55
CA PHE A 311 -10.53 10.94 1.54
C PHE A 311 -10.62 10.39 0.12
N ILE A 312 -9.88 9.31 -0.18
CA ILE A 312 -9.78 8.72 -1.53
C ILE A 312 -11.03 7.87 -1.84
N ASN A 313 -11.52 7.13 -0.84
CA ASN A 313 -12.65 6.22 -0.96
C ASN A 313 -13.77 6.59 0.04
N PRO A 314 -14.36 7.79 -0.07
CA PRO A 314 -15.30 8.29 0.92
C PRO A 314 -16.61 7.48 0.89
N PRO A 315 -17.18 7.18 2.07
CA PRO A 315 -18.38 6.35 2.18
C PRO A 315 -19.62 7.00 1.57
N GLU A 316 -19.67 8.33 1.44
CA GLU A 316 -20.79 9.08 0.85
C GLU A 316 -21.10 8.67 -0.60
N LEU A 317 -20.15 8.04 -1.28
CA LEU A 317 -20.38 7.51 -2.63
C LEU A 317 -21.35 6.33 -2.64
N GLY A 318 -21.50 5.61 -1.51
CA GLY A 318 -22.36 4.42 -1.37
C GLY A 318 -22.02 3.33 -2.35
N ILE A 319 -20.78 3.30 -2.88
CA ILE A 319 -20.35 2.33 -3.90
C ILE A 319 -20.16 0.96 -3.28
N ALA A 320 -19.53 0.90 -2.11
CA ALA A 320 -19.21 -0.37 -1.48
C ALA A 320 -20.46 -1.18 -1.14
N GLU A 321 -21.46 -0.53 -0.59
CA GLU A 321 -22.75 -1.13 -0.22
C GLU A 321 -23.51 -1.65 -1.45
N ARG A 322 -23.40 -0.94 -2.58
CA ARG A 322 -24.04 -1.36 -3.83
C ARG A 322 -23.33 -2.51 -4.52
N GLU A 323 -22.01 -2.53 -4.46
CA GLU A 323 -21.20 -3.48 -5.27
C GLU A 323 -20.90 -4.79 -4.51
N VAL A 324 -20.83 -4.78 -3.18
CA VAL A 324 -20.50 -5.99 -2.40
C VAL A 324 -21.49 -7.13 -2.63
N GLY A 325 -22.76 -6.83 -2.82
CA GLY A 325 -23.83 -7.84 -3.09
C GLY A 325 -23.66 -8.62 -4.39
N LYS A 326 -22.73 -8.20 -5.28
CA LYS A 326 -22.41 -8.93 -6.51
C LYS A 326 -21.41 -10.07 -6.28
N ILE A 327 -20.72 -10.07 -5.13
CA ILE A 327 -19.71 -11.06 -4.78
C ILE A 327 -20.36 -12.11 -3.88
N ALA A 328 -20.45 -13.34 -4.35
CA ALA A 328 -21.23 -14.40 -3.69
C ALA A 328 -20.86 -14.62 -2.20
N HIS A 329 -19.58 -14.49 -1.87
CA HIS A 329 -19.06 -14.64 -0.51
C HIS A 329 -18.35 -13.35 -0.05
N GLY A 330 -18.85 -12.19 -0.51
CA GLY A 330 -18.32 -10.87 -0.18
C GLY A 330 -18.96 -10.31 1.09
N LYS A 331 -18.11 -9.73 1.94
CA LYS A 331 -18.52 -8.91 3.10
C LYS A 331 -17.80 -7.57 3.04
N PHE A 332 -18.54 -6.48 3.21
CA PHE A 332 -17.96 -5.14 3.35
C PHE A 332 -18.08 -4.67 4.79
N VAL A 333 -17.02 -4.06 5.31
CA VAL A 333 -16.95 -3.43 6.62
C VAL A 333 -16.42 -2.01 6.47
N LEU A 334 -17.19 -1.04 6.92
CA LEU A 334 -16.79 0.36 7.05
C LEU A 334 -16.36 0.59 8.50
N LEU A 335 -15.06 0.85 8.71
CA LEU A 335 -14.55 1.22 10.03
C LEU A 335 -15.02 2.65 10.37
N PRO A 336 -15.69 2.86 11.52
CA PRO A 336 -16.12 4.20 11.90
C PRO A 336 -14.92 5.09 12.21
N VAL A 337 -15.09 6.41 12.01
CA VAL A 337 -14.07 7.40 12.39
C VAL A 337 -13.78 7.29 13.89
N GLY A 338 -12.51 7.20 14.25
CA GLY A 338 -12.08 7.02 15.63
C GLY A 338 -10.62 7.36 15.88
N GLU A 339 -10.13 7.03 17.07
CA GLU A 339 -8.73 7.25 17.44
C GLU A 339 -7.77 6.37 16.66
N ASN A 340 -8.24 5.19 16.24
CA ASN A 340 -7.45 4.18 15.52
C ASN A 340 -7.57 4.29 13.99
N THR A 341 -8.30 5.28 13.46
CA THR A 341 -8.37 5.52 12.02
C THR A 341 -7.45 6.65 11.59
N HIS A 342 -6.83 6.49 10.44
CA HIS A 342 -5.80 7.36 9.90
C HIS A 342 -6.12 7.77 8.44
N GLY A 343 -7.41 8.00 8.15
CA GLY A 343 -7.87 8.28 6.80
C GLY A 343 -7.55 7.13 5.86
N HIS A 344 -7.05 7.44 4.67
CA HIS A 344 -6.62 6.42 3.73
C HIS A 344 -5.53 5.50 4.31
N GLY A 345 -4.64 6.04 5.13
CA GLY A 345 -3.55 5.29 5.78
C GLY A 345 -3.99 4.20 6.77
N THR A 346 -5.28 4.15 7.18
CA THR A 346 -5.82 3.13 8.09
C THR A 346 -5.48 1.70 7.64
N HIS A 347 -5.38 1.47 6.34
CA HIS A 347 -5.03 0.17 5.78
C HIS A 347 -3.67 -0.39 6.24
N THR A 348 -2.73 0.47 6.68
CA THR A 348 -1.43 0.04 7.22
C THR A 348 -1.42 -0.15 8.75
N TRP A 349 -2.50 0.21 9.43
CA TRP A 349 -2.65 0.06 10.88
C TRP A 349 -3.45 -1.21 11.19
N ALA A 350 -2.75 -2.34 11.25
CA ALA A 350 -3.37 -3.66 11.34
C ALA A 350 -4.30 -3.83 12.55
N ALA A 351 -4.01 -3.17 13.66
CA ALA A 351 -4.87 -3.20 14.86
C ALA A 351 -6.29 -2.68 14.59
N ALA A 352 -6.48 -1.82 13.58
CA ALA A 352 -7.81 -1.26 13.25
C ALA A 352 -8.74 -2.28 12.58
N TRP A 353 -8.18 -3.29 11.90
CA TRP A 353 -8.94 -4.25 11.08
C TRP A 353 -8.54 -5.72 11.28
N GLN A 354 -7.69 -6.04 12.22
CA GLN A 354 -7.25 -7.43 12.45
C GLN A 354 -8.40 -8.40 12.77
N GLU A 355 -9.49 -7.92 13.39
CA GLU A 355 -10.65 -8.78 13.69
C GLU A 355 -11.37 -9.23 12.43
N GLN A 356 -11.44 -8.37 11.40
CA GLN A 356 -11.97 -8.73 10.09
C GLN A 356 -11.09 -9.78 9.39
N LEU A 357 -9.75 -9.67 9.55
CA LEU A 357 -8.83 -10.70 9.06
C LEU A 357 -9.03 -12.02 9.81
N ARG A 358 -9.21 -11.98 11.11
CA ARG A 358 -9.50 -13.17 11.93
C ARG A 358 -10.77 -13.88 11.47
N GLU A 359 -11.84 -13.13 11.25
CA GLU A 359 -13.10 -13.64 10.73
C GLU A 359 -12.92 -14.30 9.36
N LEU A 360 -12.23 -13.61 8.44
CA LEU A 360 -11.97 -14.12 7.08
C LEU A 360 -11.16 -15.43 7.12
N LEU A 361 -10.09 -15.48 7.89
CA LEU A 361 -9.25 -16.67 8.00
C LEU A 361 -10.02 -17.87 8.58
N ALA A 362 -10.92 -17.63 9.54
CA ALA A 362 -11.78 -18.67 10.10
C ALA A 362 -12.82 -19.15 9.08
N ALA A 363 -13.48 -18.24 8.36
CA ALA A 363 -14.50 -18.55 7.36
C ALA A 363 -13.95 -19.30 6.15
N SER A 364 -12.67 -19.08 5.81
CA SER A 364 -11.98 -19.67 4.67
C SER A 364 -11.05 -20.84 5.05
N ALA A 365 -11.15 -21.37 6.28
CA ALA A 365 -10.29 -22.47 6.70
C ALA A 365 -10.51 -23.72 5.84
N PRO A 366 -9.43 -24.39 5.39
CA PRO A 366 -9.55 -25.67 4.71
C PRO A 366 -10.33 -26.68 5.59
N GLY A 367 -11.17 -27.50 4.99
CA GLY A 367 -12.18 -28.34 5.65
C GLY A 367 -11.70 -29.40 6.66
N GLY A 368 -10.61 -29.17 7.38
CA GLY A 368 -10.06 -30.05 8.43
C GLY A 368 -9.73 -29.37 9.75
N GLU A 369 -9.85 -28.04 9.84
CA GLU A 369 -9.47 -27.28 11.05
C GLU A 369 -10.68 -26.56 11.72
N ARG A 370 -11.90 -27.10 11.58
CA ARG A 370 -13.09 -26.60 12.31
C ARG A 370 -13.26 -27.30 13.63
#